data_f8eeef7ecf1394383c7149fdb4d331b0
#
_entry.id   f8eeef7ecf1394383c7149fdb4d331b0
#
_cell.length_a   1.000
_cell.length_b   1.000
_cell.length_c   1.000
_cell.angle_alpha   90.00
_cell.angle_beta   90.00
_cell.angle_gamma   90.00
#
_symmetry.space_group_name_H-M   'P 1'
#
loop_
_entity.id
_entity.type
_entity.pdbx_description
1 polymer ?
#
loop_
_entity_poly.entity_id
_entity_poly.type
_entity_poly.pdbx_seq_one_letter_code
_entity_poly.pdbx_strand_id
1 'polypeptide(L)'
;MRRLVPVVCAVLTAVSVFADGPRVARRKPLAANVGVVSVGLDTYWKQCPGLLEDMMKKEDVFVKKIEAHQVKVSRFGMSDNPQKAHGMIAAMKAADLDLLFVDMVTYATSSTFAPFVRELNVPIVLVALQPDKRLDYEHATIYRQLYNDDLCSVPEFTGVAERYGRPVADVIIGLLNGDAKADEEVRQWCAVSHVLHDLRRARFGLMGHVLEAMYDMQVDPTAVCRTFGCHVALCEPDEILPFYRAPEAAEVEAMKTRILGFFDTPDPVSDPWTEKLTAKDLDVAAKAAVALEKFIQKRELDGFAYYYEGEPGSQTRELVTNFIVGNSLLTAAGFPMCGEFDLKNCVAMMIFDRLDIGGSFAEFHPIDFERDTVLVGHDGPHHLNIAAKKPVLRSLKKYHGKPGKGAGVEFNIKEGPITMMSLGLKKDGTFKFIVAEGESLAGPIPPTGNTNTHGKFLPDVRTFLRNWTLEGPTHHFALGIGHHAAELVKLGRALGIETVVVTPAK
;
A
#
# COMPACT_ATOMS: atom_id res chain seq x y z
N MET A 1 0.92 39.55 25.73
CA MET A 1 0.39 38.31 26.33
C MET A 1 -0.83 37.85 25.51
N ARG A 2 -0.63 37.02 24.52
CA ARG A 2 -1.72 36.37 23.76
C ARG A 2 -1.87 34.97 24.31
N ARG A 3 -3.04 34.67 24.88
CA ARG A 3 -3.40 33.32 25.37
C ARG A 3 -3.67 32.44 24.17
N LEU A 4 -2.84 31.40 23.99
CA LEU A 4 -3.11 30.28 23.13
C LEU A 4 -4.19 29.40 23.79
N VAL A 5 -5.33 29.29 23.15
CA VAL A 5 -6.37 28.31 23.51
C VAL A 5 -5.99 27.02 22.79
N PRO A 6 -5.83 25.88 23.49
CA PRO A 6 -5.60 24.63 22.82
C PRO A 6 -6.92 24.17 22.20
N VAL A 7 -6.96 24.07 20.87
CA VAL A 7 -8.04 23.36 20.16
C VAL A 7 -7.77 21.88 20.32
N VAL A 8 -8.48 21.25 21.25
CA VAL A 8 -8.57 19.80 21.36
C VAL A 8 -9.47 19.34 20.21
N CYS A 9 -8.86 18.91 19.09
CA CYS A 9 -9.59 18.20 18.04
C CYS A 9 -9.82 16.78 18.52
N ALA A 10 -10.98 16.53 19.14
CA ALA A 10 -11.48 15.18 19.36
C ALA A 10 -11.89 14.62 17.98
N VAL A 11 -11.05 13.76 17.40
CA VAL A 11 -11.42 12.98 16.24
C VAL A 11 -12.40 11.90 16.70
N LEU A 12 -13.67 12.23 16.68
CA LEU A 12 -14.77 11.26 16.77
C LEU A 12 -14.77 10.47 15.46
N THR A 13 -14.06 9.33 15.41
CA THR A 13 -14.17 8.37 14.33
C THR A 13 -15.56 7.73 14.40
N ALA A 14 -16.44 8.11 13.49
CA ALA A 14 -17.73 7.47 13.30
C ALA A 14 -17.50 6.00 12.90
N VAL A 15 -18.10 5.07 13.66
CA VAL A 15 -18.18 3.66 13.28
C VAL A 15 -19.32 3.55 12.26
N SER A 16 -19.00 3.42 10.98
CA SER A 16 -20.00 3.08 9.97
C SER A 16 -20.28 1.58 10.02
N VAL A 17 -21.50 1.21 10.33
CA VAL A 17 -21.97 -0.18 10.30
C VAL A 17 -22.37 -0.52 8.88
N PHE A 18 -21.55 -1.26 8.16
CA PHE A 18 -21.90 -1.89 6.89
C PHE A 18 -22.29 -3.35 7.12
N ALA A 19 -22.94 -3.97 6.14
CA ALA A 19 -23.39 -5.37 6.19
C ALA A 19 -22.28 -6.40 6.54
N ASP A 20 -21.02 -6.00 6.49
CA ASP A 20 -19.81 -6.82 6.69
C ASP A 20 -19.14 -6.65 8.08
N GLY A 21 -19.80 -6.03 9.06
CA GLY A 21 -19.24 -5.78 10.39
C GLY A 21 -18.57 -4.40 10.56
N PRO A 22 -18.10 -4.06 11.79
CA PRO A 22 -17.54 -2.74 12.07
C PRO A 22 -16.18 -2.56 11.38
N ARG A 23 -16.02 -1.46 10.63
CA ARG A 23 -14.75 -1.06 10.03
C ARG A 23 -14.05 0.02 10.84
N VAL A 24 -12.74 -0.06 10.94
CA VAL A 24 -11.89 1.01 11.48
C VAL A 24 -11.70 2.05 10.39
N ALA A 25 -12.09 3.30 10.68
CA ALA A 25 -11.90 4.40 9.74
C ALA A 25 -10.41 4.76 9.61
N ARG A 26 -10.00 5.17 8.42
CA ARG A 26 -8.64 5.62 8.11
C ARG A 26 -8.29 6.90 8.86
N ARG A 27 -7.09 7.01 9.41
CA ARG A 27 -6.58 8.20 10.11
C ARG A 27 -6.32 9.38 9.17
N LYS A 28 -5.84 9.08 7.97
CA LYS A 28 -5.56 10.05 6.91
C LYS A 28 -6.23 9.59 5.62
N PRO A 29 -6.84 10.46 4.84
CA PRO A 29 -7.34 10.10 3.52
C PRO A 29 -6.18 9.71 2.60
N LEU A 30 -6.46 8.89 1.59
CA LEU A 30 -5.51 8.67 0.49
C LEU A 30 -5.32 9.98 -0.26
N ALA A 31 -4.08 10.24 -0.69
CA ALA A 31 -3.71 11.44 -1.42
C ALA A 31 -2.71 11.10 -2.52
N ALA A 32 -2.79 11.80 -3.63
CA ALA A 32 -1.75 11.84 -4.66
C ALA A 32 -1.90 13.09 -5.51
N ASN A 33 -0.79 13.55 -6.10
CA ASN A 33 -0.78 14.62 -7.08
C ASN A 33 -0.27 14.09 -8.41
N VAL A 34 -1.15 13.98 -9.39
CA VAL A 34 -0.89 13.40 -10.69
C VAL A 34 -0.79 14.54 -11.72
N GLY A 35 0.32 14.58 -12.44
CA GLY A 35 0.50 15.51 -13.56
C GLY A 35 -0.13 14.98 -14.84
N VAL A 36 -0.69 15.88 -15.66
CA VAL A 36 -1.12 15.60 -17.03
C VAL A 36 -0.53 16.66 -17.95
N VAL A 37 0.15 16.22 -18.99
CA VAL A 37 0.64 17.06 -20.10
C VAL A 37 0.31 16.39 -21.42
N SER A 38 -0.34 17.11 -22.32
CA SER A 38 -0.60 16.64 -23.68
C SER A 38 0.56 16.98 -24.60
N VAL A 39 0.85 16.14 -25.59
CA VAL A 39 1.90 16.38 -26.59
C VAL A 39 1.34 16.46 -27.99
N GLY A 40 1.95 17.30 -28.82
CA GLY A 40 1.55 17.53 -30.21
C GLY A 40 2.64 18.19 -31.02
N LEU A 41 2.31 18.74 -32.19
CA LEU A 41 3.22 19.45 -33.06
C LEU A 41 2.59 20.79 -33.53
N ASP A 42 3.19 21.91 -33.18
CA ASP A 42 2.65 23.24 -33.37
C ASP A 42 2.40 23.61 -34.87
N THR A 43 3.12 22.97 -35.75
CA THR A 43 2.93 23.11 -37.21
C THR A 43 1.52 22.71 -37.65
N TYR A 44 0.92 21.72 -36.98
CA TYR A 44 -0.39 21.20 -37.34
C TYR A 44 -1.53 22.17 -37.05
N TRP A 45 -1.38 23.05 -36.07
CA TRP A 45 -2.45 24.00 -35.70
C TRP A 45 -2.75 24.99 -36.81
N LYS A 46 -1.74 25.37 -37.63
CA LYS A 46 -1.90 26.22 -38.79
C LYS A 46 -2.41 25.47 -40.02
N GLN A 47 -2.02 24.22 -40.19
CA GLN A 47 -2.42 23.38 -41.32
C GLN A 47 -3.81 22.81 -41.16
N CYS A 48 -4.25 22.52 -39.93
CA CYS A 48 -5.54 21.92 -39.59
C CYS A 48 -6.27 22.78 -38.56
N PRO A 49 -6.91 23.90 -39.00
CA PRO A 49 -7.67 24.76 -38.10
C PRO A 49 -8.74 23.97 -37.29
N GLY A 50 -8.79 24.22 -35.97
CA GLY A 50 -9.66 23.51 -35.03
C GLY A 50 -9.08 22.24 -34.40
N LEU A 51 -7.94 21.75 -34.92
CA LEU A 51 -7.34 20.49 -34.40
C LEU A 51 -6.85 20.67 -32.97
N LEU A 52 -6.20 21.79 -32.62
CA LEU A 52 -5.73 22.04 -31.25
C LEU A 52 -6.87 22.01 -30.23
N GLU A 53 -7.98 22.67 -30.55
CA GLU A 53 -9.19 22.69 -29.69
C GLU A 53 -9.74 21.29 -29.49
N ASP A 54 -9.74 20.45 -30.51
CA ASP A 54 -10.19 19.08 -30.41
C ASP A 54 -9.23 18.20 -29.60
N MET A 55 -7.90 18.43 -29.71
CA MET A 55 -6.91 17.77 -28.85
C MET A 55 -7.11 18.13 -27.37
N MET A 56 -7.37 19.41 -27.06
CA MET A 56 -7.64 19.82 -25.67
C MET A 56 -8.94 19.25 -25.13
N LYS A 57 -9.96 18.99 -25.97
CA LYS A 57 -11.15 18.24 -25.56
C LYS A 57 -10.86 16.77 -25.24
N LYS A 58 -9.92 16.13 -25.95
CA LYS A 58 -9.44 14.78 -25.60
C LYS A 58 -8.80 14.78 -24.21
N GLU A 59 -7.91 15.74 -23.94
CA GLU A 59 -7.30 15.92 -22.62
C GLU A 59 -8.38 16.09 -21.52
N ASP A 60 -9.44 16.91 -21.76
CA ASP A 60 -10.52 17.11 -20.81
C ASP A 60 -11.26 15.81 -20.46
N VAL A 61 -11.44 14.93 -21.44
CA VAL A 61 -12.03 13.60 -21.22
C VAL A 61 -11.10 12.73 -20.38
N PHE A 62 -9.82 12.69 -20.70
CA PHE A 62 -8.82 11.91 -19.98
C PHE A 62 -8.66 12.39 -18.53
N VAL A 63 -8.57 13.70 -18.30
CA VAL A 63 -8.49 14.30 -16.96
C VAL A 63 -9.68 13.89 -16.10
N LYS A 64 -10.90 13.91 -16.63
CA LYS A 64 -12.10 13.47 -15.90
C LYS A 64 -12.03 11.99 -15.47
N LYS A 65 -11.41 11.13 -16.29
CA LYS A 65 -11.20 9.72 -15.91
C LYS A 65 -10.27 9.63 -14.69
N ILE A 66 -9.20 10.40 -14.67
CA ILE A 66 -8.24 10.44 -13.56
C ILE A 66 -8.88 10.99 -12.28
N GLU A 67 -9.62 12.11 -12.39
CA GLU A 67 -10.27 12.78 -11.25
C GLU A 67 -11.31 11.90 -10.54
N ALA A 68 -11.85 10.88 -11.23
CA ALA A 68 -12.75 9.89 -10.62
C ALA A 68 -12.08 8.99 -9.56
N HIS A 69 -10.74 8.98 -9.46
CA HIS A 69 -9.95 8.08 -8.62
C HIS A 69 -9.31 8.74 -7.39
N GLN A 70 -9.91 9.80 -6.86
CA GLN A 70 -9.50 10.48 -5.61
C GLN A 70 -8.04 10.99 -5.64
N VAL A 71 -7.57 11.42 -6.78
CA VAL A 71 -6.28 12.06 -6.96
C VAL A 71 -6.44 13.53 -7.32
N LYS A 72 -5.49 14.36 -6.90
CA LYS A 72 -5.39 15.74 -7.36
C LYS A 72 -4.73 15.75 -8.74
N VAL A 73 -5.33 16.40 -9.73
CA VAL A 73 -4.75 16.54 -11.07
C VAL A 73 -4.13 17.92 -11.25
N SER A 74 -2.86 17.94 -11.67
CA SER A 74 -2.14 19.13 -12.08
C SER A 74 -1.98 19.14 -13.60
N ARG A 75 -2.70 20.03 -14.30
CA ARG A 75 -2.69 20.14 -15.77
C ARG A 75 -1.63 21.11 -16.23
N PHE A 76 -0.84 20.72 -17.23
CA PHE A 76 0.22 21.56 -17.82
C PHE A 76 -0.09 21.99 -19.25
N GLY A 77 -1.16 21.46 -19.87
CA GLY A 77 -1.59 21.79 -21.22
C GLY A 77 -0.72 21.17 -22.30
N MET A 78 -0.65 21.82 -23.47
CA MET A 78 -0.04 21.29 -24.69
C MET A 78 1.45 21.61 -24.80
N SER A 79 2.29 20.57 -24.85
CA SER A 79 3.72 20.61 -25.17
C SER A 79 3.89 20.27 -26.66
N ASP A 80 3.89 21.26 -27.52
CA ASP A 80 3.90 21.12 -29.00
C ASP A 80 5.19 21.59 -29.68
N ASN A 81 6.14 22.10 -28.89
CA ASN A 81 7.48 22.44 -29.33
C ASN A 81 8.47 22.39 -28.13
N PRO A 82 9.80 22.35 -28.41
CA PRO A 82 10.83 22.25 -27.35
C PRO A 82 10.81 23.40 -26.34
N GLN A 83 10.51 24.63 -26.78
CA GLN A 83 10.51 25.82 -25.92
C GLN A 83 9.40 25.72 -24.86
N LYS A 84 8.20 25.28 -25.25
CA LYS A 84 7.10 25.03 -24.31
C LYS A 84 7.45 23.90 -23.33
N ALA A 85 8.01 22.79 -23.84
CA ALA A 85 8.45 21.67 -22.98
C ALA A 85 9.41 22.15 -21.89
N HIS A 86 10.42 22.92 -22.23
CA HIS A 86 11.36 23.51 -21.27
C HIS A 86 10.68 24.50 -20.34
N GLY A 87 9.76 25.32 -20.81
CA GLY A 87 9.04 26.32 -20.03
C GLY A 87 8.15 25.70 -18.94
N MET A 88 7.66 24.46 -19.12
CA MET A 88 6.78 23.75 -18.18
C MET A 88 7.55 23.17 -16.98
N ILE A 89 8.86 22.91 -17.09
CA ILE A 89 9.65 22.18 -16.08
C ILE A 89 9.56 22.81 -14.69
N ALA A 90 9.68 24.14 -14.60
CA ALA A 90 9.64 24.82 -13.30
C ALA A 90 8.28 24.61 -12.58
N ALA A 91 7.18 24.73 -13.33
CA ALA A 91 5.84 24.50 -12.80
C ALA A 91 5.62 23.02 -12.40
N MET A 92 6.12 22.07 -13.19
CA MET A 92 6.04 20.64 -12.89
C MET A 92 6.83 20.28 -11.62
N LYS A 93 8.04 20.83 -11.44
CA LYS A 93 8.84 20.64 -10.22
C LYS A 93 8.17 21.25 -9.00
N ALA A 94 7.56 22.42 -9.14
CA ALA A 94 6.83 23.08 -8.04
C ALA A 94 5.52 22.38 -7.66
N ALA A 95 4.95 21.60 -8.56
CA ALA A 95 3.70 20.86 -8.31
C ALA A 95 3.89 19.63 -7.42
N ASP A 96 5.13 19.20 -7.14
CA ASP A 96 5.45 18.03 -6.29
C ASP A 96 4.66 16.77 -6.72
N LEU A 97 4.80 16.39 -7.98
CA LEU A 97 4.07 15.29 -8.59
C LEU A 97 4.52 13.93 -8.05
N ASP A 98 3.56 12.99 -7.94
CA ASP A 98 3.79 11.58 -7.63
C ASP A 98 3.86 10.71 -8.89
N LEU A 99 3.21 11.16 -9.97
CA LEU A 99 3.13 10.50 -11.27
C LEU A 99 2.91 11.57 -12.36
N LEU A 100 3.46 11.35 -13.56
CA LEU A 100 3.18 12.16 -14.75
C LEU A 100 2.57 11.27 -15.83
N PHE A 101 1.36 11.57 -16.28
CA PHE A 101 0.79 11.08 -17.52
C PHE A 101 1.18 12.02 -18.66
N VAL A 102 1.71 11.46 -19.72
CA VAL A 102 1.95 12.15 -20.99
C VAL A 102 0.89 11.67 -21.97
N ASP A 103 -0.08 12.54 -22.23
CA ASP A 103 -1.24 12.25 -23.07
C ASP A 103 -0.86 12.48 -24.54
N MET A 104 -0.76 11.37 -25.29
CA MET A 104 -0.32 11.31 -26.69
C MET A 104 -1.50 11.65 -27.62
N VAL A 105 -2.01 12.88 -27.56
CA VAL A 105 -3.26 13.25 -28.24
C VAL A 105 -3.17 13.31 -29.78
N THR A 106 -1.96 13.39 -30.33
CA THR A 106 -1.66 13.35 -31.79
C THR A 106 -0.16 13.12 -31.98
N TYR A 107 0.31 13.01 -33.21
CA TYR A 107 1.76 12.97 -33.50
C TYR A 107 2.52 14.13 -32.88
N ALA A 108 3.65 13.83 -32.25
CA ALA A 108 4.56 14.76 -31.64
C ALA A 108 6.02 14.33 -31.86
N THR A 109 6.96 15.22 -31.83
CA THR A 109 8.39 14.88 -31.85
C THR A 109 8.91 14.68 -30.41
N SER A 110 9.88 13.80 -30.20
CA SER A 110 10.46 13.52 -28.88
C SER A 110 11.08 14.74 -28.20
N SER A 111 11.40 15.81 -28.96
CA SER A 111 11.88 17.07 -28.38
C SER A 111 10.85 17.78 -27.48
N THR A 112 9.56 17.50 -27.65
CA THR A 112 8.47 17.99 -26.80
C THR A 112 8.33 17.21 -25.48
N PHE A 113 9.00 16.06 -25.36
CA PHE A 113 8.94 15.13 -24.24
C PHE A 113 10.28 14.99 -23.48
N ALA A 114 11.40 15.01 -24.22
CA ALA A 114 12.74 14.76 -23.67
C ALA A 114 13.10 15.63 -22.44
N PRO A 115 12.72 16.92 -22.35
CA PRO A 115 12.95 17.70 -21.13
C PRO A 115 12.30 17.12 -19.88
N PHE A 116 11.11 16.51 -19.99
CA PHE A 116 10.42 15.89 -18.85
C PHE A 116 11.20 14.70 -18.32
N VAL A 117 11.65 13.81 -19.19
CA VAL A 117 12.48 12.65 -18.83
C VAL A 117 13.77 13.08 -18.14
N ARG A 118 14.43 14.11 -18.66
CA ARG A 118 15.72 14.57 -18.13
C ARG A 118 15.60 15.27 -16.78
N GLU A 119 14.57 16.09 -16.60
CA GLU A 119 14.51 17.07 -15.50
C GLU A 119 13.59 16.66 -14.34
N LEU A 120 12.63 15.75 -14.55
CA LEU A 120 11.70 15.34 -13.52
C LEU A 120 12.13 14.01 -12.90
N ASN A 121 11.97 13.87 -11.60
CA ASN A 121 12.23 12.63 -10.87
C ASN A 121 10.93 11.98 -10.42
N VAL A 122 10.05 11.70 -11.38
CA VAL A 122 8.76 11.04 -11.18
C VAL A 122 8.57 9.93 -12.22
N PRO A 123 7.83 8.86 -11.90
CA PRO A 123 7.41 7.89 -12.92
C PRO A 123 6.61 8.58 -14.03
N ILE A 124 6.87 8.20 -15.27
CA ILE A 124 6.18 8.72 -16.45
C ILE A 124 5.42 7.57 -17.11
N VAL A 125 4.14 7.78 -17.40
CA VAL A 125 3.28 6.87 -18.14
C VAL A 125 2.82 7.55 -19.42
N LEU A 126 3.08 6.94 -20.56
CA LEU A 126 2.54 7.41 -21.84
C LEU A 126 1.11 6.89 -21.99
N VAL A 127 0.23 7.74 -22.53
CA VAL A 127 -1.19 7.41 -22.67
C VAL A 127 -1.61 7.65 -24.11
N ALA A 128 -1.93 6.60 -24.86
CA ALA A 128 -2.37 6.63 -26.25
C ALA A 128 -3.83 6.12 -26.34
N LEU A 129 -4.78 7.02 -26.11
CA LEU A 129 -6.21 6.71 -26.09
C LEU A 129 -6.92 7.29 -27.31
N GLN A 130 -7.01 6.48 -28.36
CA GLN A 130 -7.61 6.85 -29.63
C GLN A 130 -9.11 7.14 -29.49
N PRO A 131 -9.66 8.24 -30.06
CA PRO A 131 -11.08 8.56 -29.98
C PRO A 131 -11.98 7.58 -30.74
N ASP A 132 -11.61 7.21 -31.98
CA ASP A 132 -12.41 6.35 -32.84
C ASP A 132 -11.96 4.90 -32.72
N LYS A 133 -12.94 3.98 -32.72
CA LYS A 133 -12.64 2.53 -32.71
C LYS A 133 -11.85 2.08 -33.92
N ARG A 134 -12.02 2.76 -35.07
CA ARG A 134 -11.26 2.59 -36.29
C ARG A 134 -11.37 3.83 -37.16
N LEU A 135 -10.36 4.09 -37.97
CA LEU A 135 -10.41 5.12 -39.02
C LEU A 135 -11.28 4.63 -40.19
N ASP A 136 -12.05 5.51 -40.83
CA ASP A 136 -12.64 5.25 -42.15
C ASP A 136 -11.54 5.36 -43.20
N TYR A 137 -10.92 4.24 -43.58
CA TYR A 137 -9.76 4.20 -44.44
C TYR A 137 -10.02 4.70 -45.89
N GLU A 138 -11.28 4.68 -46.34
CA GLU A 138 -11.65 5.08 -47.67
C GLU A 138 -11.89 6.60 -47.78
N HIS A 139 -12.39 7.22 -46.70
CA HIS A 139 -12.82 8.61 -46.73
C HIS A 139 -12.11 9.52 -45.72
N ALA A 140 -11.14 8.98 -44.97
CA ALA A 140 -10.44 9.74 -43.93
C ALA A 140 -9.64 10.91 -44.57
N THR A 141 -9.77 12.09 -43.93
CA THR A 141 -8.93 13.25 -44.23
C THR A 141 -7.68 13.25 -43.37
N ILE A 142 -6.66 14.05 -43.73
CA ILE A 142 -5.48 14.27 -42.87
C ILE A 142 -5.89 14.73 -41.47
N TYR A 143 -6.88 15.63 -41.36
CA TYR A 143 -7.41 16.05 -40.07
C TYR A 143 -7.89 14.84 -39.23
N ARG A 144 -8.67 13.94 -39.81
CA ARG A 144 -9.24 12.77 -39.08
C ARG A 144 -8.15 11.77 -38.76
N GLN A 145 -7.13 11.61 -39.58
CA GLN A 145 -5.95 10.81 -39.28
C GLN A 145 -5.21 11.38 -38.07
N LEU A 146 -4.86 12.67 -38.06
CA LEU A 146 -4.17 13.32 -36.94
C LEU A 146 -5.01 13.33 -35.66
N TYR A 147 -6.33 13.38 -35.75
CA TYR A 147 -7.23 13.29 -34.64
C TYR A 147 -7.19 11.92 -33.92
N ASN A 148 -6.75 10.86 -34.65
CA ASN A 148 -6.62 9.49 -34.15
C ASN A 148 -5.16 9.01 -34.06
N ASP A 149 -4.18 9.89 -34.19
CA ASP A 149 -2.76 9.51 -34.28
C ASP A 149 -2.06 9.55 -32.91
N ASP A 150 -2.68 8.88 -31.95
CA ASP A 150 -2.19 8.81 -30.55
C ASP A 150 -0.97 7.88 -30.40
N LEU A 151 -0.76 6.95 -31.32
CA LEU A 151 0.26 5.89 -31.21
C LEU A 151 1.60 6.23 -31.86
N CYS A 152 1.62 6.99 -32.96
CA CYS A 152 2.77 7.11 -33.85
C CYS A 152 4.07 7.51 -33.14
N SER A 153 4.00 8.43 -32.17
CA SER A 153 5.18 8.94 -31.45
C SER A 153 5.57 8.07 -30.24
N VAL A 154 4.74 7.14 -29.79
CA VAL A 154 5.01 6.32 -28.58
C VAL A 154 6.35 5.57 -28.68
N PRO A 155 6.68 4.85 -29.79
CA PRO A 155 7.98 4.19 -29.93
C PRO A 155 9.17 5.17 -29.93
N GLU A 156 9.01 6.36 -30.49
CA GLU A 156 10.04 7.41 -30.46
C GLU A 156 10.30 7.88 -29.01
N PHE A 157 9.23 8.13 -28.25
CA PHE A 157 9.32 8.61 -26.86
C PHE A 157 9.93 7.57 -25.94
N THR A 158 9.49 6.31 -26.03
CA THR A 158 10.08 5.22 -25.24
C THR A 158 11.55 5.02 -25.58
N GLY A 159 11.92 5.06 -26.86
CA GLY A 159 13.32 4.96 -27.32
C GLY A 159 14.22 6.09 -26.80
N VAL A 160 13.71 7.33 -26.71
CA VAL A 160 14.44 8.45 -26.12
C VAL A 160 14.57 8.29 -24.60
N ALA A 161 13.51 7.88 -23.90
CA ALA A 161 13.53 7.64 -22.46
C ALA A 161 14.57 6.56 -22.10
N GLU A 162 14.62 5.48 -22.86
CA GLU A 162 15.61 4.40 -22.70
C GLU A 162 17.05 4.91 -22.85
N ARG A 163 17.33 5.70 -23.93
CA ARG A 163 18.66 6.30 -24.15
C ARG A 163 19.10 7.26 -23.04
N TYR A 164 18.16 7.85 -22.32
CA TYR A 164 18.46 8.70 -21.17
C TYR A 164 18.65 7.89 -19.88
N GLY A 165 18.55 6.55 -19.94
CA GLY A 165 18.64 5.67 -18.78
C GLY A 165 17.45 5.84 -17.79
N ARG A 166 16.33 6.35 -18.31
CA ARG A 166 15.11 6.61 -17.54
C ARG A 166 13.88 6.14 -18.32
N PRO A 167 13.70 4.82 -18.48
CA PRO A 167 12.59 4.27 -19.21
C PRO A 167 11.26 4.74 -18.63
N VAL A 168 10.24 4.89 -19.47
CA VAL A 168 8.89 5.15 -19.00
C VAL A 168 8.39 3.97 -18.16
N ALA A 169 7.57 4.27 -17.16
CA ALA A 169 7.06 3.24 -16.25
C ALA A 169 6.03 2.34 -16.95
N ASP A 170 5.25 2.89 -17.90
CA ASP A 170 4.26 2.13 -18.66
C ASP A 170 3.78 2.87 -19.90
N VAL A 171 3.02 2.16 -20.75
CA VAL A 171 2.29 2.71 -21.90
C VAL A 171 0.86 2.17 -21.88
N ILE A 172 -0.13 3.03 -21.73
CA ILE A 172 -1.55 2.69 -21.82
C ILE A 172 -2.01 2.88 -23.26
N ILE A 173 -2.55 1.83 -23.87
CA ILE A 173 -3.04 1.88 -25.26
C ILE A 173 -4.51 1.43 -25.27
N GLY A 174 -5.39 2.22 -25.87
CA GLY A 174 -6.81 1.86 -25.95
C GLY A 174 -7.69 2.90 -26.61
N LEU A 175 -8.97 2.85 -26.27
CA LEU A 175 -9.93 3.87 -26.70
C LEU A 175 -10.16 4.91 -25.62
N LEU A 176 -10.29 6.16 -26.04
CA LEU A 176 -10.61 7.26 -25.13
C LEU A 176 -11.94 7.06 -24.39
N ASN A 177 -12.91 6.41 -25.05
CA ASN A 177 -14.24 6.16 -24.48
C ASN A 177 -14.66 4.70 -24.68
N GLY A 178 -15.25 4.10 -23.64
CA GLY A 178 -15.85 2.76 -23.72
C GLY A 178 -14.85 1.61 -23.75
N ASP A 179 -13.64 1.78 -23.25
CA ASP A 179 -12.61 0.75 -23.12
C ASP A 179 -12.33 0.43 -21.67
N ALA A 180 -13.00 -0.60 -21.17
CA ALA A 180 -12.86 -1.03 -19.78
C ALA A 180 -11.42 -1.45 -19.40
N LYS A 181 -10.62 -1.94 -20.37
CA LYS A 181 -9.23 -2.32 -20.09
C LYS A 181 -8.35 -1.08 -19.88
N ALA A 182 -8.46 -0.11 -20.79
CA ALA A 182 -7.73 1.15 -20.66
C ALA A 182 -8.18 1.92 -19.39
N ASP A 183 -9.47 1.95 -19.10
CA ASP A 183 -10.00 2.57 -17.89
C ASP A 183 -9.46 1.91 -16.61
N GLU A 184 -9.35 0.58 -16.61
CA GLU A 184 -8.76 -0.17 -15.49
C GLU A 184 -7.25 0.11 -15.33
N GLU A 185 -6.48 0.23 -16.42
CA GLU A 185 -5.07 0.60 -16.33
C GLU A 185 -4.87 2.01 -15.77
N VAL A 186 -5.72 2.96 -16.15
CA VAL A 186 -5.73 4.33 -15.58
C VAL A 186 -6.04 4.27 -14.08
N ARG A 187 -7.07 3.51 -13.67
CA ARG A 187 -7.41 3.30 -12.26
C ARG A 187 -6.23 2.73 -11.48
N GLN A 188 -5.56 1.69 -12.01
CA GLN A 188 -4.41 1.07 -11.36
C GLN A 188 -3.26 2.05 -11.16
N TRP A 189 -2.94 2.89 -12.15
CA TRP A 189 -1.91 3.91 -12.00
C TRP A 189 -2.28 5.02 -11.00
N CYS A 190 -3.56 5.39 -10.91
CA CYS A 190 -4.05 6.29 -9.87
C CYS A 190 -3.91 5.65 -8.47
N ALA A 191 -4.22 4.36 -8.31
CA ALA A 191 -3.99 3.64 -7.06
C ALA A 191 -2.50 3.55 -6.69
N VAL A 192 -1.62 3.26 -7.67
CA VAL A 192 -0.17 3.26 -7.47
C VAL A 192 0.34 4.65 -7.06
N SER A 193 -0.25 5.73 -7.58
CA SER A 193 0.15 7.09 -7.21
C SER A 193 -0.10 7.41 -5.72
N HIS A 194 -1.13 6.85 -5.09
CA HIS A 194 -1.34 6.95 -3.63
C HIS A 194 -0.20 6.29 -2.85
N VAL A 195 0.27 5.14 -3.30
CA VAL A 195 1.41 4.43 -2.70
C VAL A 195 2.68 5.27 -2.83
N LEU A 196 2.98 5.78 -4.03
CA LEU A 196 4.15 6.62 -4.30
C LEU A 196 4.13 7.90 -3.47
N HIS A 197 2.94 8.52 -3.32
CA HIS A 197 2.75 9.71 -2.50
C HIS A 197 3.19 9.50 -1.06
N ASP A 198 2.66 8.46 -0.43
CA ASP A 198 2.89 8.23 0.98
C ASP A 198 4.27 7.64 1.25
N LEU A 199 4.77 6.69 0.44
CA LEU A 199 6.09 6.08 0.65
C LEU A 199 7.20 7.13 0.72
N ARG A 200 7.26 8.06 -0.23
CA ARG A 200 8.32 9.07 -0.27
C ARG A 200 8.24 10.12 0.83
N ARG A 201 7.13 10.17 1.57
CA ARG A 201 6.90 11.08 2.71
C ARG A 201 6.85 10.36 4.04
N ALA A 202 6.81 9.02 4.01
CA ALA A 202 6.65 8.21 5.21
C ALA A 202 7.82 8.35 6.17
N ARG A 203 7.48 8.36 7.45
CA ARG A 203 8.41 8.27 8.56
C ARG A 203 8.16 6.96 9.31
N PHE A 204 8.99 5.95 9.07
CA PHE A 204 8.92 4.68 9.76
C PHE A 204 9.70 4.73 11.07
N GLY A 205 9.04 4.45 12.18
CA GLY A 205 9.71 4.23 13.47
C GLY A 205 10.31 2.83 13.52
N LEU A 206 11.49 2.71 14.13
CA LEU A 206 12.18 1.45 14.32
C LEU A 206 12.65 1.36 15.76
N MET A 207 12.10 0.41 16.57
CA MET A 207 12.35 0.32 18.01
C MET A 207 12.79 -1.09 18.40
N GLY A 208 13.98 -1.19 19.04
CA GLY A 208 14.53 -2.45 19.49
C GLY A 208 15.53 -3.05 18.48
N HIS A 209 15.39 -4.34 18.21
CA HIS A 209 16.28 -5.09 17.31
C HIS A 209 15.56 -6.31 16.70
N VAL A 210 16.12 -6.86 15.64
CA VAL A 210 15.65 -8.14 15.07
C VAL A 210 15.92 -9.26 16.07
N LEU A 211 15.03 -10.26 16.12
CA LEU A 211 15.30 -11.48 16.89
C LEU A 211 16.59 -12.14 16.39
N GLU A 212 17.50 -12.45 17.31
CA GLU A 212 18.88 -12.88 16.99
C GLU A 212 18.96 -14.01 15.97
N ALA A 213 18.03 -14.96 15.99
CA ALA A 213 18.02 -16.14 15.12
C ALA A 213 17.40 -15.91 13.73
N MET A 214 16.75 -14.75 13.47
CA MET A 214 15.97 -14.49 12.26
C MET A 214 16.75 -13.56 11.29
N TYR A 215 17.72 -14.11 10.58
CA TYR A 215 18.59 -13.33 9.69
C TYR A 215 17.89 -12.74 8.46
N ASP A 216 16.82 -13.37 7.99
CA ASP A 216 16.06 -12.93 6.81
C ASP A 216 15.34 -11.59 7.02
N MET A 217 15.10 -11.18 8.27
CA MET A 217 14.49 -9.88 8.58
C MET A 217 15.51 -8.72 8.61
N GLN A 218 16.80 -9.01 8.61
CA GLN A 218 17.84 -7.97 8.59
C GLN A 218 17.72 -7.12 7.32
N VAL A 219 17.82 -5.82 7.49
CA VAL A 219 17.81 -4.86 6.38
C VAL A 219 18.60 -3.61 6.77
N ASP A 220 19.30 -3.04 5.80
CA ASP A 220 19.93 -1.73 5.94
C ASP A 220 18.85 -0.63 5.82
N PRO A 221 18.59 0.17 6.87
CA PRO A 221 17.65 1.28 6.80
C PRO A 221 17.98 2.30 5.70
N THR A 222 19.26 2.49 5.37
CA THR A 222 19.64 3.43 4.30
C THR A 222 19.24 2.91 2.93
N ALA A 223 19.26 1.59 2.71
CA ALA A 223 18.75 0.98 1.48
C ALA A 223 17.23 1.16 1.35
N VAL A 224 16.49 1.06 2.47
CA VAL A 224 15.04 1.34 2.49
C VAL A 224 14.77 2.80 2.14
N CYS A 225 15.47 3.74 2.80
CA CYS A 225 15.32 5.18 2.52
C CYS A 225 15.63 5.51 1.05
N ARG A 226 16.73 4.97 0.51
CA ARG A 226 17.13 5.19 -0.88
C ARG A 226 16.08 4.70 -1.88
N THR A 227 15.50 3.52 -1.62
CA THR A 227 14.60 2.86 -2.57
C THR A 227 13.19 3.44 -2.53
N PHE A 228 12.67 3.73 -1.35
CA PHE A 228 11.28 4.16 -1.16
C PHE A 228 11.13 5.67 -0.94
N GLY A 229 12.23 6.40 -0.76
CA GLY A 229 12.21 7.84 -0.49
C GLY A 229 11.80 8.22 0.92
N CYS A 230 11.50 7.25 1.78
CA CYS A 230 11.05 7.43 3.15
C CYS A 230 12.17 7.85 4.11
N HIS A 231 11.81 8.11 5.37
CA HIS A 231 12.73 8.30 6.48
C HIS A 231 12.54 7.20 7.53
N VAL A 232 13.63 6.64 8.05
CA VAL A 232 13.62 5.69 9.16
C VAL A 232 14.09 6.39 10.42
N ALA A 233 13.19 6.48 11.42
CA ALA A 233 13.45 7.10 12.71
C ALA A 233 13.75 6.04 13.78
N LEU A 234 14.95 6.04 14.33
CA LEU A 234 15.27 5.18 15.46
C LEU A 234 14.54 5.68 16.71
N CYS A 235 13.92 4.76 17.43
CA CYS A 235 13.10 5.02 18.60
C CYS A 235 13.60 4.18 19.77
N GLU A 236 13.70 4.79 20.95
CA GLU A 236 14.09 4.09 22.17
C GLU A 236 12.84 3.63 22.96
N PRO A 237 12.85 2.43 23.55
CA PRO A 237 11.74 1.98 24.39
C PRO A 237 11.39 2.94 25.54
N ASP A 238 12.38 3.66 26.05
CA ASP A 238 12.17 4.63 27.11
C ASP A 238 11.35 5.85 26.69
N GLU A 239 11.19 6.09 25.40
CA GLU A 239 10.37 7.20 24.89
C GLU A 239 8.86 6.95 25.01
N ILE A 240 8.42 5.69 24.94
CA ILE A 240 7.00 5.31 25.05
C ILE A 240 6.58 4.99 26.48
N LEU A 241 7.49 4.50 27.31
CA LEU A 241 7.20 4.11 28.70
C LEU A 241 6.50 5.19 29.55
N PRO A 242 6.84 6.50 29.46
CA PRO A 242 6.13 7.54 30.18
C PRO A 242 4.63 7.60 29.90
N PHE A 243 4.22 7.37 28.66
CA PHE A 243 2.80 7.33 28.28
C PHE A 243 2.06 6.10 28.82
N TYR A 244 2.79 4.99 28.95
CA TYR A 244 2.23 3.77 29.56
C TYR A 244 2.13 3.85 31.08
N ARG A 245 3.10 4.49 31.75
CA ARG A 245 3.15 4.61 33.22
C ARG A 245 2.09 5.54 33.79
N ALA A 246 1.80 6.62 33.09
CA ALA A 246 0.90 7.66 33.55
C ALA A 246 -0.12 8.07 32.46
N PRO A 247 -0.95 7.11 31.97
CA PRO A 247 -2.01 7.45 31.04
C PRO A 247 -3.13 8.20 31.76
N GLU A 248 -3.82 9.10 31.07
CA GLU A 248 -5.02 9.73 31.59
C GLU A 248 -6.14 8.67 31.74
N ALA A 249 -6.75 8.60 32.91
CA ALA A 249 -7.78 7.58 33.20
C ALA A 249 -8.94 7.64 32.21
N ALA A 250 -9.37 8.84 31.82
CA ALA A 250 -10.46 9.02 30.85
C ALA A 250 -10.10 8.45 29.45
N GLU A 251 -8.85 8.56 29.02
CA GLU A 251 -8.38 8.00 27.75
C GLU A 251 -8.36 6.48 27.78
N VAL A 252 -7.94 5.89 28.89
CA VAL A 252 -7.94 4.42 29.08
C VAL A 252 -9.37 3.88 29.05
N GLU A 253 -10.32 4.51 29.75
CA GLU A 253 -11.73 4.09 29.73
C GLU A 253 -12.37 4.27 28.36
N ALA A 254 -12.07 5.35 27.63
CA ALA A 254 -12.52 5.53 26.27
C ALA A 254 -11.95 4.44 25.34
N MET A 255 -10.67 4.07 25.50
CA MET A 255 -10.04 2.99 24.75
C MET A 255 -10.66 1.63 25.05
N LYS A 256 -10.94 1.30 26.34
CA LYS A 256 -11.67 0.08 26.71
C LYS A 256 -13.05 0.01 26.05
N THR A 257 -13.79 1.11 26.08
CA THR A 257 -15.09 1.21 25.43
C THR A 257 -14.98 0.95 23.94
N ARG A 258 -13.98 1.54 23.26
CA ARG A 258 -13.70 1.32 21.84
C ARG A 258 -13.37 -0.16 21.54
N ILE A 259 -12.49 -0.78 22.35
CA ILE A 259 -12.11 -2.18 22.20
C ILE A 259 -13.35 -3.08 22.35
N LEU A 260 -14.13 -2.94 23.44
CA LEU A 260 -15.32 -3.76 23.69
C LEU A 260 -16.42 -3.54 22.64
N GLY A 261 -16.52 -2.36 22.06
CA GLY A 261 -17.43 -2.09 20.93
C GLY A 261 -17.02 -2.79 19.64
N PHE A 262 -15.73 -2.99 19.44
CA PHE A 262 -15.17 -3.55 18.20
C PHE A 262 -15.01 -5.07 18.23
N PHE A 263 -14.65 -5.65 19.39
CA PHE A 263 -14.36 -7.07 19.55
C PHE A 263 -15.47 -7.81 20.32
N ASP A 264 -15.68 -9.07 19.98
CA ASP A 264 -16.39 -10.02 20.84
C ASP A 264 -15.40 -10.65 21.83
N THR A 265 -15.90 -10.95 23.05
CA THR A 265 -15.08 -11.53 24.11
C THR A 265 -15.72 -12.82 24.64
N PRO A 266 -15.77 -13.90 23.82
CA PRO A 266 -16.44 -15.15 24.20
C PRO A 266 -15.69 -15.91 25.30
N ASP A 267 -16.35 -16.93 25.85
CA ASP A 267 -15.68 -17.91 26.70
C ASP A 267 -14.63 -18.69 25.89
N PRO A 268 -13.56 -19.18 26.52
CA PRO A 268 -12.53 -19.94 25.82
C PRO A 268 -13.09 -21.23 25.24
N VAL A 269 -12.52 -21.64 24.12
CA VAL A 269 -12.69 -22.98 23.54
C VAL A 269 -11.72 -23.96 24.19
N SER A 270 -11.70 -25.20 23.74
CA SER A 270 -10.98 -26.31 24.36
C SER A 270 -9.43 -26.22 24.35
N ASP A 271 -8.84 -25.19 23.79
CA ASP A 271 -7.40 -25.04 23.78
C ASP A 271 -6.85 -24.49 25.09
N PRO A 272 -5.84 -25.14 25.73
CA PRO A 272 -5.31 -24.73 27.04
C PRO A 272 -4.51 -23.41 27.00
N TRP A 273 -4.17 -22.90 25.82
CA TRP A 273 -3.44 -21.65 25.64
C TRP A 273 -4.34 -20.42 25.52
N THR A 274 -5.65 -20.61 25.30
CA THR A 274 -6.63 -19.54 25.25
C THR A 274 -7.42 -19.48 26.56
N GLU A 275 -7.65 -18.26 27.03
CA GLU A 275 -8.43 -17.96 28.23
C GLU A 275 -9.46 -16.87 27.93
N LYS A 276 -10.50 -16.78 28.75
CA LYS A 276 -11.44 -15.65 28.71
C LYS A 276 -10.70 -14.37 29.01
N LEU A 277 -10.99 -13.32 28.26
CA LEU A 277 -10.42 -11.99 28.50
C LEU A 277 -10.75 -11.54 29.93
N THR A 278 -9.72 -11.22 30.71
CA THR A 278 -9.88 -10.66 32.05
C THR A 278 -9.95 -9.15 32.03
N ALA A 279 -10.54 -8.54 33.06
CA ALA A 279 -10.53 -7.07 33.20
C ALA A 279 -9.11 -6.50 33.27
N LYS A 280 -8.15 -7.27 33.84
CA LYS A 280 -6.73 -6.87 33.88
C LYS A 280 -6.11 -6.87 32.50
N ASP A 281 -6.34 -7.90 31.68
CA ASP A 281 -5.79 -7.95 30.31
C ASP A 281 -6.35 -6.84 29.44
N LEU A 282 -7.64 -6.53 29.58
CA LEU A 282 -8.27 -5.39 28.89
C LEU A 282 -7.67 -4.06 29.34
N ASP A 283 -7.41 -3.87 30.63
CA ASP A 283 -6.79 -2.65 31.15
C ASP A 283 -5.39 -2.45 30.61
N VAL A 284 -4.55 -3.49 30.63
CA VAL A 284 -3.19 -3.45 30.09
C VAL A 284 -3.19 -3.18 28.58
N ALA A 285 -4.06 -3.88 27.82
CA ALA A 285 -4.18 -3.67 26.37
C ALA A 285 -4.62 -2.23 26.03
N ALA A 286 -5.58 -1.68 26.78
CA ALA A 286 -6.05 -0.31 26.60
C ALA A 286 -4.95 0.71 26.92
N LYS A 287 -4.22 0.54 28.02
CA LYS A 287 -3.07 1.39 28.37
C LYS A 287 -1.97 1.35 27.31
N ALA A 288 -1.66 0.15 26.81
CA ALA A 288 -0.67 -0.03 25.75
C ALA A 288 -1.12 0.66 24.44
N ALA A 289 -2.40 0.54 24.08
CA ALA A 289 -2.94 1.22 22.89
C ALA A 289 -2.91 2.75 23.02
N VAL A 290 -3.27 3.31 24.18
CA VAL A 290 -3.17 4.76 24.44
C VAL A 290 -1.73 5.23 24.37
N ALA A 291 -0.80 4.47 24.96
CA ALA A 291 0.64 4.81 24.92
C ALA A 291 1.17 4.82 23.46
N LEU A 292 0.77 3.84 22.65
CA LEU A 292 1.10 3.80 21.22
C LEU A 292 0.58 5.02 20.48
N GLU A 293 -0.70 5.36 20.61
CA GLU A 293 -1.29 6.51 19.92
C GLU A 293 -0.58 7.81 20.26
N LYS A 294 -0.24 8.04 21.54
CA LYS A 294 0.52 9.22 21.97
C LYS A 294 1.95 9.22 21.45
N PHE A 295 2.61 8.08 21.48
CA PHE A 295 3.99 7.96 21.00
C PHE A 295 4.12 8.22 19.51
N ILE A 296 3.27 7.57 18.67
CA ILE A 296 3.30 7.79 17.22
C ILE A 296 2.96 9.24 16.86
N GLN A 297 2.06 9.88 17.59
CA GLN A 297 1.75 11.30 17.40
C GLN A 297 2.94 12.19 17.76
N LYS A 298 3.58 11.95 18.92
CA LYS A 298 4.77 12.71 19.36
C LYS A 298 5.94 12.61 18.39
N ARG A 299 6.12 11.42 17.79
CA ARG A 299 7.23 11.12 16.87
C ARG A 299 6.87 11.38 15.40
N GLU A 300 5.61 11.76 15.12
CA GLU A 300 5.08 12.01 13.77
C GLU A 300 5.35 10.82 12.84
N LEU A 301 5.05 9.59 13.30
CA LEU A 301 5.29 8.37 12.54
C LEU A 301 4.12 8.06 11.59
N ASP A 302 4.45 7.40 10.47
CA ASP A 302 3.51 6.89 9.48
C ASP A 302 3.46 5.36 9.42
N GLY A 303 4.43 4.70 10.04
CA GLY A 303 4.50 3.27 10.26
C GLY A 303 5.47 2.91 11.37
N PHE A 304 5.42 1.69 11.90
CA PHE A 304 6.24 1.33 13.04
C PHE A 304 6.60 -0.15 13.04
N ALA A 305 7.91 -0.47 13.04
CA ALA A 305 8.43 -1.80 13.27
C ALA A 305 9.10 -1.87 14.65
N TYR A 306 8.77 -2.89 15.44
CA TYR A 306 9.24 -2.98 16.81
C TYR A 306 9.59 -4.42 17.22
N TYR A 307 10.53 -4.54 18.13
CA TYR A 307 10.82 -5.81 18.78
C TYR A 307 9.76 -6.09 19.86
N TYR A 308 9.07 -7.22 19.72
CA TYR A 308 7.90 -7.56 20.56
C TYR A 308 8.25 -8.16 21.93
N GLU A 309 9.52 -8.33 22.21
CA GLU A 309 10.04 -8.76 23.51
C GLU A 309 10.84 -7.65 24.19
N GLY A 310 11.34 -7.96 25.36
CA GLY A 310 12.25 -7.15 26.18
C GLY A 310 12.78 -8.02 27.30
N GLU A 311 13.59 -7.45 28.18
CA GLU A 311 14.11 -8.19 29.34
C GLU A 311 12.97 -8.76 30.19
N PRO A 312 13.05 -10.05 30.59
CA PRO A 312 12.06 -10.67 31.47
C PRO A 312 11.79 -9.84 32.72
N GLY A 313 10.52 -9.60 33.00
CA GLY A 313 10.07 -8.81 34.17
C GLY A 313 10.16 -7.29 34.00
N SER A 314 10.66 -6.77 32.88
CA SER A 314 10.69 -5.33 32.62
C SER A 314 9.32 -4.79 32.22
N GLN A 315 9.08 -3.49 32.48
CA GLN A 315 7.88 -2.80 31.98
C GLN A 315 7.87 -2.68 30.45
N THR A 316 9.04 -2.58 29.84
CA THR A 316 9.15 -2.58 28.37
C THR A 316 8.54 -3.87 27.81
N ARG A 317 8.88 -5.02 28.37
CA ARG A 317 8.32 -6.31 27.94
C ARG A 317 6.81 -6.37 28.15
N GLU A 318 6.31 -5.94 29.30
CA GLU A 318 4.86 -5.88 29.54
C GLU A 318 4.16 -5.02 28.49
N LEU A 319 4.70 -3.86 28.19
CA LEU A 319 4.15 -2.94 27.20
C LEU A 319 4.17 -3.54 25.78
N VAL A 320 5.34 -3.95 25.28
CA VAL A 320 5.49 -4.37 23.87
C VAL A 320 4.74 -5.66 23.57
N THR A 321 4.66 -6.60 24.51
CA THR A 321 3.87 -7.82 24.35
C THR A 321 2.36 -7.57 24.35
N ASN A 322 1.92 -6.40 24.80
CA ASN A 322 0.51 -5.98 24.82
C ASN A 322 0.17 -4.94 23.72
N PHE A 323 1.03 -4.75 22.73
CA PHE A 323 0.71 -3.91 21.58
C PHE A 323 -0.35 -4.51 20.64
N ILE A 324 -0.64 -5.81 20.72
CA ILE A 324 -1.46 -6.54 19.74
C ILE A 324 -2.77 -5.83 19.39
N VAL A 325 -3.53 -5.41 20.41
CA VAL A 325 -4.84 -4.74 20.19
C VAL A 325 -4.65 -3.34 19.58
N GLY A 326 -3.76 -2.54 20.16
CA GLY A 326 -3.43 -1.19 19.66
C GLY A 326 -2.86 -1.24 18.25
N ASN A 327 -1.95 -2.17 17.97
CA ASN A 327 -1.40 -2.42 16.64
C ASN A 327 -2.51 -2.76 15.64
N SER A 328 -3.40 -3.70 15.98
CA SER A 328 -4.49 -4.11 15.06
C SER A 328 -5.44 -2.95 14.74
N LEU A 329 -5.79 -2.12 15.74
CA LEU A 329 -6.60 -0.92 15.53
C LEU A 329 -5.88 0.12 14.65
N LEU A 330 -4.59 0.35 14.89
CA LEU A 330 -3.78 1.31 14.14
C LEU A 330 -3.53 0.84 12.70
N THR A 331 -3.18 -0.43 12.51
CA THR A 331 -2.98 -1.03 11.19
C THR A 331 -4.25 -0.90 10.35
N ALA A 332 -5.42 -1.24 10.92
CA ALA A 332 -6.69 -1.07 10.23
C ALA A 332 -7.08 0.39 9.98
N ALA A 333 -6.52 1.33 10.74
CA ALA A 333 -6.68 2.77 10.54
C ALA A 333 -5.68 3.37 9.55
N GLY A 334 -4.89 2.56 8.85
CA GLY A 334 -3.91 2.99 7.85
C GLY A 334 -2.54 3.37 8.42
N PHE A 335 -2.22 2.88 9.61
CA PHE A 335 -0.89 3.01 10.22
C PHE A 335 -0.26 1.61 10.36
N PRO A 336 0.52 1.13 9.39
CA PRO A 336 1.10 -0.21 9.43
C PRO A 336 2.02 -0.37 10.63
N MET A 337 1.81 -1.45 11.38
CA MET A 337 2.66 -1.83 12.51
C MET A 337 3.08 -3.28 12.40
N CYS A 338 4.39 -3.51 12.49
CA CYS A 338 4.98 -4.82 12.32
C CYS A 338 5.74 -5.24 13.58
N GLY A 339 5.44 -6.40 14.11
CA GLY A 339 6.24 -7.03 15.15
C GLY A 339 7.60 -7.51 14.61
N GLU A 340 8.40 -8.10 15.47
CA GLU A 340 9.67 -8.76 15.13
C GLU A 340 10.71 -7.84 14.47
N PHE A 341 10.50 -6.51 14.57
CA PHE A 341 11.39 -5.51 13.97
C PHE A 341 11.44 -5.57 12.44
N ASP A 342 10.44 -6.18 11.79
CA ASP A 342 10.44 -6.37 10.34
C ASP A 342 10.04 -5.10 9.58
N LEU A 343 11.01 -4.22 9.34
CA LEU A 343 10.82 -2.98 8.58
C LEU A 343 10.39 -3.26 7.14
N LYS A 344 10.88 -4.33 6.50
CA LYS A 344 10.52 -4.67 5.11
C LYS A 344 9.03 -4.98 5.00
N ASN A 345 8.52 -5.81 5.91
CA ASN A 345 7.10 -6.12 5.91
C ASN A 345 6.24 -4.92 6.33
N CYS A 346 6.72 -4.05 7.21
CA CYS A 346 6.04 -2.79 7.52
C CYS A 346 5.85 -1.91 6.27
N VAL A 347 6.86 -1.82 5.39
CA VAL A 347 6.76 -1.15 4.09
C VAL A 347 5.76 -1.87 3.18
N ALA A 348 5.80 -3.21 3.10
CA ALA A 348 4.86 -3.99 2.31
C ALA A 348 3.40 -3.79 2.79
N MET A 349 3.17 -3.76 4.10
CA MET A 349 1.86 -3.47 4.70
C MET A 349 1.37 -2.06 4.35
N MET A 350 2.27 -1.05 4.31
CA MET A 350 1.91 0.30 3.86
C MET A 350 1.49 0.31 2.39
N ILE A 351 2.22 -0.38 1.53
CA ILE A 351 1.87 -0.51 0.11
C ILE A 351 0.44 -1.04 -0.05
N PHE A 352 0.12 -2.13 0.63
CA PHE A 352 -1.20 -2.75 0.59
C PHE A 352 -2.31 -1.85 1.14
N ASP A 353 -2.03 -1.17 2.25
CA ASP A 353 -2.98 -0.22 2.81
C ASP A 353 -3.26 0.94 1.85
N ARG A 354 -2.25 1.47 1.17
CA ARG A 354 -2.42 2.58 0.21
C ARG A 354 -3.06 2.16 -1.11
N LEU A 355 -3.03 0.87 -1.44
CA LEU A 355 -3.87 0.29 -2.49
C LEU A 355 -5.33 0.06 -2.04
N ASP A 356 -5.65 0.31 -0.76
CA ASP A 356 -6.95 0.10 -0.11
C ASP A 356 -7.41 -1.37 -0.06
N ILE A 357 -6.45 -2.29 0.06
CA ILE A 357 -6.69 -3.74 0.05
C ILE A 357 -6.41 -4.44 1.38
N GLY A 358 -6.08 -3.71 2.42
CA GLY A 358 -5.73 -4.22 3.73
C GLY A 358 -4.24 -4.08 4.01
N GLY A 359 -3.51 -5.17 4.11
CA GLY A 359 -2.09 -5.20 4.48
C GLY A 359 -1.91 -5.78 5.89
N SER A 360 -2.31 -7.04 6.08
CA SER A 360 -2.10 -7.76 7.32
C SER A 360 -0.73 -8.42 7.35
N PHE A 361 -0.12 -8.47 8.52
CA PHE A 361 1.09 -9.21 8.81
C PHE A 361 0.78 -10.71 8.76
N ALA A 362 1.49 -11.49 7.95
CA ALA A 362 1.19 -12.89 7.73
C ALA A 362 2.45 -13.73 7.42
N GLU A 363 2.32 -15.04 7.68
CA GLU A 363 3.27 -16.08 7.34
C GLU A 363 2.54 -17.38 6.96
N PHE A 364 3.26 -18.41 6.54
CA PHE A 364 2.69 -19.72 6.28
C PHE A 364 2.75 -20.62 7.51
N HIS A 365 1.67 -21.37 7.71
CA HIS A 365 1.49 -22.39 8.73
C HIS A 365 1.33 -23.79 8.10
N PRO A 366 0.83 -24.82 8.79
CA PRO A 366 0.70 -26.17 8.24
C PRO A 366 -0.07 -26.24 6.92
N ILE A 367 0.35 -27.17 6.09
CA ILE A 367 -0.28 -27.49 4.79
C ILE A 367 -1.39 -28.52 5.00
N ASP A 368 -2.52 -28.29 4.34
CA ASP A 368 -3.59 -29.27 4.18
C ASP A 368 -3.51 -29.88 2.77
N PHE A 369 -2.92 -31.06 2.68
CA PHE A 369 -2.74 -31.78 1.43
C PHE A 369 -4.02 -32.39 0.89
N GLU A 370 -5.06 -32.58 1.71
CA GLU A 370 -6.35 -33.10 1.27
C GLU A 370 -7.17 -32.01 0.58
N ARG A 371 -7.12 -30.79 1.10
CA ARG A 371 -7.83 -29.63 0.55
C ARG A 371 -7.01 -28.85 -0.47
N ASP A 372 -5.74 -29.20 -0.66
CA ASP A 372 -4.79 -28.47 -1.49
C ASP A 372 -4.71 -26.99 -1.07
N THR A 373 -4.53 -26.74 0.23
CA THR A 373 -4.43 -25.41 0.82
C THR A 373 -3.27 -25.30 1.80
N VAL A 374 -2.86 -24.09 2.10
CA VAL A 374 -1.94 -23.77 3.20
C VAL A 374 -2.63 -22.84 4.17
N LEU A 375 -2.45 -23.04 5.48
CA LEU A 375 -2.93 -22.11 6.46
C LEU A 375 -2.07 -20.85 6.41
N VAL A 376 -2.70 -19.68 6.28
CA VAL A 376 -2.05 -18.37 6.15
C VAL A 376 -2.53 -17.47 7.25
N GLY A 377 -1.63 -16.87 7.99
CA GLY A 377 -1.97 -15.96 9.08
C GLY A 377 -0.76 -15.62 9.91
N HIS A 378 -0.97 -15.21 11.15
CA HIS A 378 0.09 -14.92 12.13
C HIS A 378 -0.48 -14.92 13.56
N ASP A 379 0.43 -15.00 14.52
CA ASP A 379 0.10 -14.74 15.92
C ASP A 379 0.09 -13.24 16.19
N GLY A 380 -0.89 -12.76 16.91
CA GLY A 380 -0.86 -11.38 17.43
C GLY A 380 -1.65 -10.36 16.62
N PRO A 381 -1.04 -9.28 16.09
CA PRO A 381 -1.78 -8.19 15.49
C PRO A 381 -2.15 -8.44 14.03
N HIS A 382 -3.35 -7.96 13.63
CA HIS A 382 -3.86 -8.11 12.27
C HIS A 382 -4.64 -6.89 11.79
N HIS A 383 -4.77 -6.75 10.48
CA HIS A 383 -5.56 -5.71 9.83
C HIS A 383 -7.07 -6.01 9.95
N LEU A 384 -7.77 -5.39 10.90
CA LEU A 384 -9.15 -5.75 11.27
C LEU A 384 -10.18 -5.60 10.12
N ASN A 385 -9.93 -4.72 9.14
CA ASN A 385 -10.87 -4.51 8.02
C ASN A 385 -10.91 -5.67 7.01
N ILE A 386 -10.01 -6.66 7.14
CA ILE A 386 -10.06 -7.90 6.32
C ILE A 386 -10.77 -9.05 7.02
N ALA A 387 -11.30 -8.84 8.22
CA ALA A 387 -12.02 -9.87 8.98
C ALA A 387 -13.33 -10.26 8.28
N ALA A 388 -13.60 -11.57 8.21
CA ALA A 388 -14.85 -12.11 7.66
C ALA A 388 -16.06 -11.79 8.55
N LYS A 389 -15.82 -11.73 9.86
CA LYS A 389 -16.84 -11.46 10.89
C LYS A 389 -16.26 -10.53 11.94
N LYS A 390 -17.08 -10.14 12.91
CA LYS A 390 -16.61 -9.36 14.06
C LYS A 390 -15.43 -10.06 14.73
N PRO A 391 -14.26 -9.39 14.89
CA PRO A 391 -13.09 -10.00 15.51
C PRO A 391 -13.32 -10.38 16.96
N VAL A 392 -12.60 -11.41 17.40
CA VAL A 392 -12.64 -11.93 18.77
C VAL A 392 -11.39 -11.50 19.53
N LEU A 393 -11.55 -11.16 20.80
CA LEU A 393 -10.46 -10.87 21.72
C LEU A 393 -10.45 -11.90 22.85
N ARG A 394 -9.29 -12.55 23.04
CA ARG A 394 -9.06 -13.54 24.10
C ARG A 394 -7.83 -13.19 24.90
N SER A 395 -7.74 -13.67 26.14
CA SER A 395 -6.46 -13.76 26.84
C SER A 395 -5.67 -14.95 26.33
N LEU A 396 -4.39 -14.74 26.03
CA LEU A 396 -3.46 -15.77 25.57
C LEU A 396 -2.35 -15.99 26.58
N LYS A 397 -1.98 -17.26 26.78
CA LYS A 397 -0.65 -17.61 27.28
C LYS A 397 0.32 -17.55 26.11
N LYS A 398 1.40 -16.81 26.25
CA LYS A 398 2.45 -16.79 25.22
C LYS A 398 3.11 -18.15 25.13
N TYR A 399 3.37 -18.63 23.90
CA TYR A 399 4.07 -19.88 23.63
C TYR A 399 5.44 -19.62 22.97
N HIS A 400 6.08 -20.59 22.36
CA HIS A 400 7.47 -20.55 21.92
C HIS A 400 8.48 -20.30 23.05
N GLY A 401 8.20 -20.83 24.27
CA GLY A 401 9.08 -20.66 25.44
C GLY A 401 9.07 -19.25 26.02
N LYS A 402 8.16 -18.36 25.57
CA LYS A 402 8.12 -16.95 25.96
C LYS A 402 7.13 -16.75 27.12
N PRO A 403 7.57 -16.29 28.31
CA PRO A 403 6.68 -15.98 29.41
C PRO A 403 5.85 -14.73 29.11
N GLY A 404 4.61 -14.72 29.54
CA GLY A 404 3.73 -13.56 29.48
C GLY A 404 2.28 -13.91 29.15
N LYS A 405 1.40 -12.99 29.49
CA LYS A 405 -0.01 -12.98 29.11
C LYS A 405 -0.33 -11.70 28.38
N GLY A 406 -1.35 -11.71 27.55
CA GLY A 406 -1.86 -10.52 26.89
C GLY A 406 -3.12 -10.84 26.10
N ALA A 407 -3.78 -9.81 25.60
CA ALA A 407 -4.92 -9.98 24.71
C ALA A 407 -4.44 -10.36 23.29
N GLY A 408 -5.05 -11.39 22.71
CA GLY A 408 -4.85 -11.84 21.35
C GLY A 408 -6.06 -11.54 20.47
N VAL A 409 -5.82 -11.27 19.18
CA VAL A 409 -6.86 -11.00 18.19
C VAL A 409 -7.05 -12.22 17.30
N GLU A 410 -8.30 -12.68 17.18
CA GLU A 410 -8.66 -13.88 16.41
C GLU A 410 -9.81 -13.57 15.45
N PHE A 411 -9.66 -13.92 14.19
CA PHE A 411 -10.75 -13.94 13.20
C PHE A 411 -10.37 -14.78 11.97
N ASN A 412 -11.37 -15.20 11.20
CA ASN A 412 -11.16 -15.69 9.84
C ASN A 412 -11.04 -14.50 8.88
N ILE A 413 -10.08 -14.56 7.97
CA ILE A 413 -9.95 -13.59 6.88
C ILE A 413 -11.12 -13.79 5.90
N LYS A 414 -11.62 -12.69 5.29
CA LYS A 414 -12.68 -12.73 4.28
C LYS A 414 -12.40 -13.75 3.20
N GLU A 415 -13.44 -14.49 2.83
CA GLU A 415 -13.39 -15.42 1.71
C GLU A 415 -13.30 -14.65 0.37
N GLY A 416 -12.68 -15.28 -0.61
CA GLY A 416 -12.51 -14.76 -1.96
C GLY A 416 -11.06 -14.44 -2.31
N PRO A 417 -10.84 -13.63 -3.36
CA PRO A 417 -9.52 -13.29 -3.86
C PRO A 417 -8.62 -12.67 -2.80
N ILE A 418 -7.35 -13.06 -2.78
CA ILE A 418 -6.30 -12.48 -1.94
C ILE A 418 -5.04 -12.25 -2.74
N THR A 419 -4.27 -11.26 -2.32
CA THR A 419 -2.90 -11.00 -2.81
C THR A 419 -1.94 -11.00 -1.65
N MET A 420 -0.75 -11.56 -1.87
CA MET A 420 0.36 -11.54 -0.92
C MET A 420 1.59 -10.92 -1.56
N MET A 421 2.40 -10.22 -0.77
CA MET A 421 3.69 -9.71 -1.21
C MET A 421 4.73 -9.78 -0.09
N SER A 422 5.87 -10.42 -0.38
CA SER A 422 7.07 -10.31 0.43
C SER A 422 8.07 -9.36 -0.22
N LEU A 423 8.73 -8.54 0.59
CA LEU A 423 9.81 -7.67 0.17
C LEU A 423 11.15 -8.38 0.39
N GLY A 424 11.58 -9.14 -0.61
CA GLY A 424 12.85 -9.85 -0.60
C GLY A 424 14.05 -8.91 -0.76
N LEU A 425 15.19 -9.31 -0.20
CA LEU A 425 16.47 -8.60 -0.34
C LEU A 425 17.45 -9.47 -1.13
N LYS A 426 17.97 -8.94 -2.25
CA LYS A 426 18.95 -9.65 -3.08
C LYS A 426 20.38 -9.50 -2.53
N LYS A 427 21.30 -10.32 -3.02
CA LYS A 427 22.73 -10.33 -2.62
C LYS A 427 23.41 -8.97 -2.78
N ASP A 428 23.01 -8.18 -3.76
CA ASP A 428 23.54 -6.84 -4.04
C ASP A 428 22.92 -5.72 -3.18
N GLY A 429 22.02 -6.08 -2.25
CA GLY A 429 21.30 -5.15 -1.39
C GLY A 429 20.12 -4.42 -2.07
N THR A 430 19.75 -4.84 -3.28
CA THR A 430 18.52 -4.34 -3.93
C THR A 430 17.30 -5.15 -3.53
N PHE A 431 16.11 -4.52 -3.58
CA PHE A 431 14.87 -5.19 -3.24
C PHE A 431 14.26 -5.93 -4.42
N LYS A 432 13.41 -6.90 -4.09
CA LYS A 432 12.56 -7.63 -5.03
C LYS A 432 11.17 -7.79 -4.44
N PHE A 433 10.13 -7.51 -5.20
CA PHE A 433 8.75 -7.88 -4.86
C PHE A 433 8.48 -9.30 -5.29
N ILE A 434 8.09 -10.14 -4.33
CA ILE A 434 7.64 -11.51 -4.58
C ILE A 434 6.14 -11.51 -4.31
N VAL A 435 5.34 -11.67 -5.36
CA VAL A 435 3.88 -11.48 -5.35
C VAL A 435 3.19 -12.80 -5.68
N ALA A 436 2.09 -13.07 -4.99
CA ALA A 436 1.20 -14.18 -5.31
C ALA A 436 -0.26 -13.76 -5.20
N GLU A 437 -1.09 -14.26 -6.10
CA GLU A 437 -2.54 -14.18 -6.03
C GLU A 437 -3.14 -15.56 -5.74
N GLY A 438 -4.15 -15.59 -4.87
CA GLY A 438 -4.84 -16.82 -4.49
C GLY A 438 -6.25 -16.55 -4.01
N GLU A 439 -6.80 -17.53 -3.33
CA GLU A 439 -8.15 -17.48 -2.77
C GLU A 439 -8.10 -17.81 -1.27
N SER A 440 -8.76 -17.02 -0.46
CA SER A 440 -9.11 -17.33 0.93
C SER A 440 -10.36 -18.21 0.93
N LEU A 441 -10.25 -19.43 1.43
CA LEU A 441 -11.35 -20.37 1.46
C LEU A 441 -12.00 -20.47 2.84
N ALA A 442 -13.30 -20.75 2.85
CA ALA A 442 -14.04 -21.07 4.06
C ALA A 442 -13.47 -22.30 4.80
N GLY A 443 -13.52 -22.26 6.11
CA GLY A 443 -13.16 -23.39 6.93
C GLY A 443 -12.88 -23.00 8.38
N PRO A 444 -12.86 -23.99 9.29
CA PRO A 444 -12.46 -23.75 10.67
C PRO A 444 -10.97 -23.43 10.72
N ILE A 445 -10.61 -22.43 11.50
CA ILE A 445 -9.22 -22.15 11.87
C ILE A 445 -8.91 -22.78 13.24
N PRO A 446 -7.64 -23.06 13.55
CA PRO A 446 -7.28 -23.53 14.88
C PRO A 446 -7.75 -22.56 15.98
N PRO A 447 -8.40 -23.03 17.05
CA PRO A 447 -8.92 -22.16 18.12
C PRO A 447 -7.81 -21.74 19.09
N THR A 448 -6.69 -21.30 18.58
CA THR A 448 -5.45 -20.97 19.33
C THR A 448 -5.31 -19.47 19.63
N GLY A 449 -6.32 -18.67 19.28
CA GLY A 449 -6.29 -17.23 19.47
C GLY A 449 -5.53 -16.46 18.41
N ASN A 450 -5.31 -17.08 17.23
CA ASN A 450 -4.58 -16.51 16.09
C ASN A 450 -5.52 -16.29 14.90
N THR A 451 -5.17 -15.35 14.05
CA THR A 451 -5.92 -15.06 12.82
C THR A 451 -5.35 -15.85 11.67
N ASN A 452 -6.22 -16.54 10.92
CA ASN A 452 -5.81 -17.41 9.83
C ASN A 452 -6.85 -17.46 8.70
N THR A 453 -6.43 -18.00 7.55
CA THR A 453 -7.29 -18.48 6.47
C THR A 453 -6.70 -19.69 5.77
N HIS A 454 -7.55 -20.45 5.08
CA HIS A 454 -7.11 -21.52 4.17
C HIS A 454 -6.80 -20.92 2.80
N GLY A 455 -5.52 -20.63 2.55
CA GLY A 455 -5.07 -20.07 1.28
C GLY A 455 -4.95 -21.14 0.20
N LYS A 456 -5.62 -20.95 -0.93
CA LYS A 456 -5.49 -21.77 -2.12
C LYS A 456 -4.79 -21.01 -3.23
N PHE A 457 -3.73 -21.62 -3.78
CA PHE A 457 -2.90 -21.00 -4.81
C PHE A 457 -2.69 -21.93 -5.99
N LEU A 458 -2.70 -21.38 -7.20
CA LEU A 458 -2.45 -22.17 -8.42
C LEU A 458 -0.93 -22.41 -8.64
N PRO A 459 -0.57 -23.52 -9.34
CA PRO A 459 -1.46 -24.58 -9.84
C PRO A 459 -1.91 -25.56 -8.75
N ASP A 460 -1.13 -25.76 -7.70
CA ASP A 460 -1.36 -26.57 -6.52
C ASP A 460 -0.47 -26.07 -5.37
N VAL A 461 -0.78 -26.46 -4.13
CA VAL A 461 -0.09 -25.95 -2.93
C VAL A 461 1.40 -26.29 -2.91
N ARG A 462 1.82 -27.47 -3.41
CA ARG A 462 3.24 -27.87 -3.41
C ARG A 462 4.05 -27.04 -4.41
N THR A 463 3.53 -26.91 -5.63
CA THR A 463 4.17 -26.14 -6.70
C THR A 463 4.24 -24.67 -6.33
N PHE A 464 3.14 -24.12 -5.81
CA PHE A 464 3.09 -22.73 -5.35
C PHE A 464 4.13 -22.46 -4.26
N LEU A 465 4.11 -23.22 -3.16
CA LEU A 465 5.05 -23.01 -2.03
C LEU A 465 6.51 -23.20 -2.47
N ARG A 466 6.77 -24.15 -3.37
CA ARG A 466 8.11 -24.33 -3.93
C ARG A 466 8.55 -23.09 -4.73
N ASN A 467 7.70 -22.58 -5.61
CA ASN A 467 8.01 -21.39 -6.42
C ASN A 467 8.22 -20.16 -5.53
N TRP A 468 7.32 -19.95 -4.57
CA TRP A 468 7.43 -18.85 -3.60
C TRP A 468 8.75 -18.90 -2.84
N THR A 469 9.09 -20.05 -2.24
CA THR A 469 10.28 -20.19 -1.38
C THR A 469 11.58 -20.10 -2.17
N LEU A 470 11.63 -20.56 -3.43
CA LEU A 470 12.80 -20.45 -4.28
C LEU A 470 13.13 -19.02 -4.71
N GLU A 471 12.16 -18.10 -4.64
CA GLU A 471 12.39 -16.68 -4.88
C GLU A 471 13.11 -15.97 -3.73
N GLY A 472 13.30 -16.61 -2.58
CA GLY A 472 14.00 -16.08 -1.41
C GLY A 472 13.25 -14.93 -0.72
N PRO A 473 11.97 -15.13 -0.34
CA PRO A 473 11.21 -14.14 0.42
C PRO A 473 11.78 -13.97 1.83
N THR A 474 11.38 -12.90 2.52
CA THR A 474 11.29 -12.92 3.98
C THR A 474 10.19 -13.92 4.35
N HIS A 475 10.29 -14.60 5.51
CA HIS A 475 9.24 -15.56 5.90
C HIS A 475 7.91 -14.86 6.16
N HIS A 476 7.92 -13.55 6.50
CA HIS A 476 6.73 -12.71 6.55
C HIS A 476 6.37 -12.11 5.20
N PHE A 477 5.08 -11.81 5.05
CA PHE A 477 4.54 -11.08 3.90
C PHE A 477 3.31 -10.26 4.30
N ALA A 478 3.00 -9.22 3.51
CA ALA A 478 1.74 -8.51 3.62
C ALA A 478 0.65 -9.29 2.89
N LEU A 479 -0.54 -9.39 3.51
CA LEU A 479 -1.73 -10.03 2.96
C LEU A 479 -2.85 -9.02 2.79
N GLY A 480 -3.47 -8.98 1.61
CA GLY A 480 -4.60 -8.11 1.27
C GLY A 480 -5.71 -8.86 0.53
N ILE A 481 -6.87 -8.22 0.44
CA ILE A 481 -8.07 -8.74 -0.22
C ILE A 481 -8.11 -8.27 -1.67
N GLY A 482 -8.51 -9.15 -2.59
CA GLY A 482 -8.56 -8.88 -4.03
C GLY A 482 -7.36 -9.42 -4.79
N HIS A 483 -7.41 -9.36 -6.13
CA HIS A 483 -6.29 -9.64 -7.01
C HIS A 483 -5.67 -8.32 -7.47
N HIS A 484 -4.43 -8.04 -7.05
CA HIS A 484 -3.73 -6.76 -7.22
C HIS A 484 -2.27 -6.91 -7.68
N ALA A 485 -1.93 -8.05 -8.28
CA ALA A 485 -0.59 -8.25 -8.83
C ALA A 485 -0.25 -7.22 -9.91
N ALA A 486 -1.22 -6.77 -10.68
CA ALA A 486 -1.02 -5.76 -11.73
C ALA A 486 -0.54 -4.42 -11.15
N GLU A 487 -1.18 -3.94 -10.08
CA GLU A 487 -0.77 -2.71 -9.38
C GLU A 487 0.62 -2.85 -8.77
N LEU A 488 0.94 -4.02 -8.19
CA LEU A 488 2.27 -4.28 -7.61
C LEU A 488 3.37 -4.36 -8.68
N VAL A 489 3.09 -4.92 -9.85
CA VAL A 489 4.00 -4.90 -11.01
C VAL A 489 4.22 -3.46 -11.49
N LYS A 490 3.15 -2.65 -11.61
CA LYS A 490 3.26 -1.24 -11.97
C LYS A 490 4.08 -0.45 -10.94
N LEU A 491 3.86 -0.69 -9.65
CA LEU A 491 4.65 -0.09 -8.58
C LEU A 491 6.13 -0.47 -8.66
N GLY A 492 6.43 -1.75 -8.90
CA GLY A 492 7.80 -2.23 -9.10
C GLY A 492 8.50 -1.51 -10.25
N ARG A 493 7.82 -1.35 -11.40
CA ARG A 493 8.33 -0.55 -12.54
C ARG A 493 8.58 0.91 -12.15
N ALA A 494 7.64 1.54 -11.44
CA ALA A 494 7.77 2.91 -10.99
C ALA A 494 8.96 3.14 -10.05
N LEU A 495 9.28 2.16 -9.20
CA LEU A 495 10.38 2.21 -8.22
C LEU A 495 11.69 1.57 -8.73
N GLY A 496 11.70 0.99 -9.94
CA GLY A 496 12.86 0.24 -10.45
C GLY A 496 13.14 -1.04 -9.65
N ILE A 497 12.11 -1.66 -9.07
CA ILE A 497 12.19 -2.90 -8.29
C ILE A 497 11.75 -4.07 -9.14
N GLU A 498 12.58 -5.12 -9.19
CA GLU A 498 12.19 -6.40 -9.81
C GLU A 498 10.94 -6.96 -9.13
N THR A 499 9.96 -7.34 -9.91
CA THR A 499 8.71 -7.93 -9.41
C THR A 499 8.48 -9.28 -10.04
N VAL A 500 8.39 -10.32 -9.21
CA VAL A 500 8.10 -11.69 -9.61
C VAL A 500 6.72 -12.08 -9.12
N VAL A 501 5.82 -12.43 -10.04
CA VAL A 501 4.51 -13.00 -9.72
C VAL A 501 4.63 -14.51 -9.82
N VAL A 502 4.56 -15.21 -8.68
CA VAL A 502 4.83 -16.67 -8.61
C VAL A 502 3.61 -17.54 -8.93
N THR A 503 2.42 -16.95 -9.02
CA THR A 503 1.20 -17.62 -9.45
C THR A 503 0.93 -17.30 -10.93
N PRO A 504 0.43 -18.26 -11.72
CA PRO A 504 0.07 -18.01 -13.13
C PRO A 504 -1.00 -16.92 -13.22
N ALA A 505 -0.93 -16.10 -14.28
CA ALA A 505 -2.01 -15.18 -14.62
C ALA A 505 -3.30 -15.97 -14.88
N LYS A 506 -4.41 -15.46 -14.35
CA LYS A 506 -5.76 -16.01 -14.61
C LYS A 506 -6.28 -15.57 -15.96
#